data_34414c8a1b9757f4a97c6f438f5bef8b
#
_entry.id   34414c8a1b9757f4a97c6f438f5bef8b
#
_cell.length_a   1.000
_cell.length_b   1.000
_cell.length_c   1.000
_cell.angle_alpha   90.00
_cell.angle_beta   90.00
_cell.angle_gamma   90.00
#
_symmetry.space_group_name_H-M   'P 1'
#
loop_
_entity.id
_entity.type
_entity.pdbx_description
1 polymer ?
#
loop_
_entity_poly.entity_id
_entity_poly.type
_entity_poly.pdbx_seq_one_letter_code
_entity_poly.pdbx_strand_id
1 'polypeptide(L)'
;MSSEYIILQDTPHVETQTWEAAVETPVRKLSIALAKPETPTPDSIFLTPNAVKSLIDQQLQVYVQQCFTNHNPFTDTDYSNVGVEFTSRFADLAMLSRLVLKFDAFTLDQIALSKEKQILFSMLPPETLTPAYIQAVNERKITMICLDLLHGDDTIPVTEKIHKETLSEAGFQIALSNFVLPLAETLAHAPSLPYALQRAPELMQGILCHAGTLCHQPTAERLHLPWRDILSLCWDLN
;
A
#
# COMPACT_ATOMS: atom_id res chain seq x y z
N MET A 1 2.77 -42.25 80.35
CA MET A 1 3.33 -41.06 79.71
C MET A 1 3.11 -41.22 78.20
N SER A 2 2.09 -40.52 77.73
CA SER A 2 1.60 -40.60 76.35
C SER A 2 2.44 -39.72 75.44
N SER A 3 2.90 -40.26 74.34
CA SER A 3 3.56 -39.52 73.27
C SER A 3 2.54 -39.25 72.20
N GLU A 4 2.14 -38.02 72.02
CA GLU A 4 1.27 -37.55 70.95
C GLU A 4 2.06 -37.41 69.66
N TYR A 5 1.58 -38.11 68.64
CA TYR A 5 2.03 -37.91 67.25
C TYR A 5 1.22 -36.82 66.59
N ILE A 6 1.88 -35.73 66.23
CA ILE A 6 1.30 -34.67 65.43
C ILE A 6 1.29 -35.13 63.95
N ILE A 7 0.11 -35.34 63.44
CA ILE A 7 -0.11 -35.57 62.03
C ILE A 7 -0.01 -34.22 61.30
N LEU A 8 1.00 -34.01 60.50
CA LEU A 8 1.09 -32.88 59.61
C LEU A 8 0.11 -33.09 58.46
N GLN A 9 -0.91 -32.24 58.44
CA GLN A 9 -1.89 -32.19 57.35
C GLN A 9 -1.27 -31.68 56.06
N ASP A 10 -1.80 -32.21 55.00
CA ASP A 10 -1.65 -31.94 53.57
C ASP A 10 -1.19 -30.51 53.19
N THR A 11 -0.07 -30.48 52.49
CA THR A 11 0.27 -29.31 51.66
C THR A 11 -0.60 -29.33 50.42
N PRO A 12 -1.25 -28.21 50.04
CA PRO A 12 -2.04 -28.19 48.81
C PRO A 12 -1.11 -28.32 47.61
N HIS A 13 -1.45 -29.27 46.74
CA HIS A 13 -0.87 -29.39 45.41
C HIS A 13 -1.04 -28.04 44.69
N VAL A 14 0.09 -27.38 44.47
CA VAL A 14 0.15 -26.28 43.50
C VAL A 14 0.05 -26.92 42.13
N GLU A 15 -1.15 -26.81 41.53
CA GLU A 15 -1.31 -27.07 40.10
C GLU A 15 -0.37 -26.12 39.33
N THR A 16 0.67 -26.69 38.75
CA THR A 16 1.46 -26.01 37.74
C THR A 16 0.52 -25.74 36.57
N GLN A 17 0.00 -24.52 36.49
CA GLN A 17 -0.61 -24.02 35.27
C GLN A 17 0.46 -24.08 34.18
N THR A 18 0.32 -25.09 33.31
CA THR A 18 0.99 -25.12 32.03
C THR A 18 0.55 -23.85 31.30
N TRP A 19 1.47 -22.92 31.12
CA TRP A 19 1.30 -21.80 30.20
C TRP A 19 1.08 -22.43 28.81
N GLU A 20 -0.18 -22.50 28.41
CA GLU A 20 -0.47 -22.75 26.99
C GLU A 20 0.34 -21.73 26.22
N ALA A 21 1.20 -22.23 25.34
CA ALA A 21 2.03 -21.43 24.48
C ALA A 21 1.14 -20.35 23.88
N ALA A 22 1.49 -19.09 24.12
CA ALA A 22 0.82 -17.97 23.50
C ALA A 22 0.73 -18.31 22.02
N VAL A 23 -0.50 -18.44 21.51
CA VAL A 23 -0.75 -18.58 20.09
C VAL A 23 -0.06 -17.37 19.47
N GLU A 24 1.08 -17.60 18.84
CA GLU A 24 1.78 -16.58 18.08
C GLU A 24 0.74 -16.08 17.08
N THR A 25 0.19 -14.91 17.38
CA THR A 25 -0.60 -14.19 16.38
C THR A 25 0.32 -14.09 15.18
N PRO A 26 -0.05 -14.67 14.02
CA PRO A 26 0.83 -14.68 12.87
C PRO A 26 1.21 -13.22 12.61
N VAL A 27 2.51 -12.92 12.72
CA VAL A 27 3.05 -11.61 12.38
C VAL A 27 2.54 -11.36 10.97
N ARG A 28 1.60 -10.44 10.84
CA ARG A 28 0.96 -10.15 9.58
C ARG A 28 2.07 -9.62 8.67
N LYS A 29 2.58 -10.49 7.79
CA LYS A 29 3.61 -10.09 6.84
C LYS A 29 3.12 -8.86 6.11
N LEU A 30 3.94 -7.84 6.11
CA LEU A 30 3.64 -6.63 5.35
C LEU A 30 3.55 -7.02 3.88
N SER A 31 2.49 -6.60 3.21
CA SER A 31 2.18 -7.09 1.87
C SER A 31 1.87 -5.96 0.90
N ILE A 32 2.47 -6.07 -0.27
CA ILE A 32 2.29 -5.18 -1.42
C ILE A 32 1.67 -5.99 -2.54
N ALA A 33 0.83 -5.35 -3.33
CA ALA A 33 0.24 -5.94 -4.51
C ALA A 33 0.43 -5.06 -5.75
N LEU A 34 0.70 -5.70 -6.87
CA LEU A 34 0.75 -5.07 -8.19
C LEU A 34 -0.50 -5.48 -8.95
N ALA A 35 -1.42 -4.54 -9.14
CA ALA A 35 -2.64 -4.76 -9.88
C ALA A 35 -2.42 -4.50 -11.38
N LYS A 36 -3.05 -5.32 -12.19
CA LYS A 36 -3.03 -5.20 -13.65
C LYS A 36 -3.72 -3.91 -14.07
N PRO A 37 -3.15 -3.14 -15.02
CA PRO A 37 -3.82 -2.00 -15.61
C PRO A 37 -5.04 -2.43 -16.44
N GLU A 38 -6.06 -1.56 -16.54
CA GLU A 38 -7.24 -1.79 -17.39
C GLU A 38 -6.86 -1.71 -18.87
N THR A 39 -6.02 -0.74 -19.20
CA THR A 39 -5.50 -0.55 -20.55
C THR A 39 -4.00 -0.82 -20.54
N PRO A 40 -3.55 -2.06 -20.80
CA PRO A 40 -2.13 -2.37 -20.80
C PRO A 40 -1.42 -1.59 -21.90
N THR A 41 -0.41 -0.84 -21.52
CA THR A 41 0.56 -0.21 -22.43
C THR A 41 1.94 -0.74 -22.09
N PRO A 42 2.95 -0.64 -22.97
CA PRO A 42 4.32 -1.04 -22.65
C PRO A 42 4.86 -0.41 -21.34
N ASP A 43 4.36 0.78 -20.98
CA ASP A 43 4.82 1.55 -19.83
C ASP A 43 4.05 1.28 -18.53
N SER A 44 3.12 0.33 -18.52
CA SER A 44 2.12 0.14 -17.45
C SER A 44 2.64 -0.60 -16.21
N ILE A 45 3.89 -0.40 -15.80
CA ILE A 45 4.49 -1.05 -14.62
C ILE A 45 5.03 -0.01 -13.64
N PHE A 46 4.69 -0.15 -12.35
CA PHE A 46 5.30 0.64 -11.31
C PHE A 46 6.63 0.09 -10.78
N LEU A 47 6.74 -1.22 -10.68
CA LEU A 47 7.93 -1.86 -10.11
C LEU A 47 8.45 -2.94 -11.05
N THR A 48 9.72 -2.82 -11.44
CA THR A 48 10.42 -3.85 -12.21
C THR A 48 10.64 -5.11 -11.36
N PRO A 49 10.90 -6.30 -11.97
CA PRO A 49 11.23 -7.51 -11.21
C PRO A 49 12.38 -7.33 -10.23
N ASN A 50 13.40 -6.53 -10.58
CA ASN A 50 14.51 -6.24 -9.67
C ASN A 50 14.09 -5.42 -8.44
N ALA A 51 13.21 -4.44 -8.62
CA ALA A 51 12.64 -3.68 -7.50
C ALA A 51 11.77 -4.57 -6.61
N VAL A 52 10.95 -5.43 -7.23
CA VAL A 52 10.15 -6.42 -6.50
C VAL A 52 11.04 -7.38 -5.70
N LYS A 53 12.15 -7.83 -6.29
CA LYS A 53 13.13 -8.65 -5.56
C LYS A 53 13.64 -7.95 -4.32
N SER A 54 13.96 -6.66 -4.39
CA SER A 54 14.40 -5.88 -3.21
C SER A 54 13.36 -5.86 -2.09
N LEU A 55 12.07 -5.80 -2.43
CA LEU A 55 10.98 -5.88 -1.45
C LEU A 55 10.92 -7.26 -0.79
N ILE A 56 11.04 -8.32 -1.58
CA ILE A 56 11.02 -9.71 -1.08
C ILE A 56 12.24 -9.99 -0.20
N ASP A 57 13.41 -9.50 -0.56
CA ASP A 57 14.64 -9.62 0.24
C ASP A 57 14.50 -8.91 1.61
N GLN A 58 13.64 -7.90 1.72
CA GLN A 58 13.23 -7.25 2.96
C GLN A 58 12.07 -7.95 3.69
N GLN A 59 11.76 -9.20 3.31
CA GLN A 59 10.68 -10.02 3.90
C GLN A 59 9.25 -9.49 3.65
N LEU A 60 9.06 -8.59 2.69
CA LEU A 60 7.73 -8.21 2.23
C LEU A 60 7.14 -9.32 1.36
N GLN A 61 5.85 -9.56 1.51
CA GLN A 61 5.12 -10.46 0.63
C GLN A 61 4.59 -9.66 -0.57
N VAL A 62 4.92 -10.10 -1.78
CA VAL A 62 4.50 -9.40 -3.00
C VAL A 62 3.56 -10.28 -3.80
N TYR A 63 2.38 -9.74 -4.08
CA TYR A 63 1.35 -10.35 -4.92
C TYR A 63 1.29 -9.65 -6.26
N VAL A 64 1.13 -10.40 -7.35
CA VAL A 64 1.00 -9.86 -8.70
C VAL A 64 -0.27 -10.42 -9.35
N GLN A 65 -1.06 -9.58 -10.00
CA GLN A 65 -2.21 -10.04 -10.74
C GLN A 65 -1.77 -10.72 -12.05
N GLN A 66 -2.27 -11.92 -12.32
CA GLN A 66 -1.94 -12.69 -13.54
C GLN A 66 -2.20 -11.91 -14.82
N CYS A 67 -1.39 -12.14 -15.83
CA CYS A 67 -1.38 -11.43 -17.11
C CYS A 67 -1.09 -9.93 -16.94
N PHE A 68 -0.38 -9.57 -15.88
CA PHE A 68 0.04 -8.22 -15.60
C PHE A 68 0.91 -7.63 -16.71
N THR A 69 1.70 -8.48 -17.36
CA THR A 69 2.81 -8.06 -18.22
C THR A 69 2.65 -8.40 -19.70
N ASN A 70 1.44 -8.69 -20.20
CA ASN A 70 1.23 -9.11 -21.59
C ASN A 70 1.76 -8.14 -22.66
N HIS A 71 2.04 -6.89 -22.31
CA HIS A 71 2.52 -5.84 -23.22
C HIS A 71 3.79 -5.14 -22.73
N ASN A 72 4.40 -5.63 -21.65
CA ASN A 72 5.55 -5.03 -20.99
C ASN A 72 6.86 -5.71 -21.40
N PRO A 73 8.01 -5.04 -21.25
CA PRO A 73 9.34 -5.64 -21.46
C PRO A 73 9.66 -6.74 -20.44
N PHE A 74 8.91 -6.82 -19.33
CA PHE A 74 9.01 -7.87 -18.33
C PHE A 74 7.79 -8.78 -18.39
N THR A 75 8.00 -10.08 -18.26
CA THR A 75 6.97 -11.12 -18.35
C THR A 75 6.56 -11.62 -16.98
N ASP A 76 5.42 -12.32 -16.87
CA ASP A 76 5.03 -13.03 -15.65
C ASP A 76 6.13 -13.98 -15.18
N THR A 77 6.91 -14.56 -16.10
CA THR A 77 8.06 -15.42 -15.78
C THR A 77 9.15 -14.66 -15.05
N ASP A 78 9.44 -13.41 -15.46
CA ASP A 78 10.47 -12.59 -14.78
C ASP A 78 10.07 -12.27 -13.34
N TYR A 79 8.78 -12.01 -13.09
CA TYR A 79 8.25 -11.82 -11.74
C TYR A 79 8.20 -13.14 -10.95
N SER A 80 7.85 -14.26 -11.59
CA SER A 80 7.88 -15.57 -10.95
C SER A 80 9.28 -15.94 -10.45
N ASN A 81 10.30 -15.63 -11.24
CA ASN A 81 11.70 -15.92 -10.92
C ASN A 81 12.22 -15.16 -9.69
N VAL A 82 11.59 -14.05 -9.31
CA VAL A 82 11.95 -13.28 -8.10
C VAL A 82 11.12 -13.66 -6.88
N GLY A 83 10.16 -14.57 -7.01
CA GLY A 83 9.43 -15.16 -5.88
C GLY A 83 8.11 -14.49 -5.52
N VAL A 84 7.43 -13.83 -6.47
CA VAL A 84 6.09 -13.30 -6.23
C VAL A 84 5.02 -14.39 -6.18
N GLU A 85 3.91 -14.10 -5.53
CA GLU A 85 2.69 -14.90 -5.57
C GLU A 85 1.69 -14.29 -6.55
N PHE A 86 1.15 -15.11 -7.47
CA PHE A 86 0.17 -14.64 -8.44
C PHE A 86 -1.27 -14.82 -7.97
N THR A 87 -2.11 -13.85 -8.29
CA THR A 87 -3.57 -13.93 -8.14
C THR A 87 -4.26 -13.69 -9.47
N SER A 88 -5.41 -14.32 -9.70
CA SER A 88 -6.16 -14.12 -10.95
C SER A 88 -7.13 -12.93 -10.87
N ARG A 89 -7.64 -12.61 -9.67
CA ARG A 89 -8.68 -11.61 -9.46
C ARG A 89 -8.20 -10.47 -8.59
N PHE A 90 -8.61 -9.25 -8.90
CA PHE A 90 -8.34 -8.07 -8.08
C PHE A 90 -8.86 -8.22 -6.64
N ALA A 91 -10.04 -8.86 -6.45
CA ALA A 91 -10.61 -9.07 -5.13
C ALA A 91 -9.67 -9.86 -4.21
N ASP A 92 -9.03 -10.92 -4.72
CA ASP A 92 -8.09 -11.73 -3.95
C ASP A 92 -6.84 -10.90 -3.60
N LEU A 93 -6.33 -10.17 -4.57
CA LEU A 93 -5.19 -9.28 -4.42
C LEU A 93 -5.46 -8.18 -3.36
N ALA A 94 -6.64 -7.54 -3.42
CA ALA A 94 -7.06 -6.55 -2.43
C ALA A 94 -7.20 -7.16 -1.01
N MET A 95 -7.67 -8.40 -0.91
CA MET A 95 -7.79 -9.10 0.37
C MET A 95 -6.44 -9.47 0.99
N LEU A 96 -5.45 -9.78 0.20
CA LEU A 96 -4.14 -10.24 0.65
C LEU A 96 -3.19 -9.09 1.00
N SER A 97 -3.38 -7.89 0.43
CA SER A 97 -2.41 -6.80 0.54
C SER A 97 -2.90 -5.63 1.40
N ARG A 98 -1.94 -4.88 1.93
CA ARG A 98 -2.17 -3.59 2.59
C ARG A 98 -2.02 -2.42 1.62
N LEU A 99 -1.05 -2.50 0.73
CA LEU A 99 -0.73 -1.52 -0.30
C LEU A 99 -0.97 -2.16 -1.66
N VAL A 100 -1.77 -1.52 -2.50
CA VAL A 100 -1.98 -1.93 -3.90
C VAL A 100 -1.45 -0.84 -4.82
N LEU A 101 -0.54 -1.22 -5.69
CA LEU A 101 0.00 -0.37 -6.75
C LEU A 101 -0.68 -0.72 -8.07
N LYS A 102 -1.17 0.27 -8.79
CA LYS A 102 -1.75 0.12 -10.12
C LYS A 102 -1.33 1.29 -10.99
N PHE A 103 -0.84 1.01 -12.20
CA PHE A 103 -0.30 2.05 -13.08
C PHE A 103 -1.37 3.07 -13.52
N ASP A 104 -2.57 2.62 -13.84
CA ASP A 104 -3.71 3.48 -14.18
C ASP A 104 -4.71 3.64 -13.02
N ALA A 105 -5.76 4.43 -13.22
CA ALA A 105 -6.80 4.65 -12.23
C ALA A 105 -7.47 3.33 -11.79
N PHE A 106 -7.76 3.21 -10.50
CA PHE A 106 -8.64 2.14 -10.03
C PHE A 106 -10.07 2.40 -10.51
N THR A 107 -10.75 1.35 -10.98
CA THR A 107 -12.17 1.44 -11.31
C THR A 107 -13.04 1.57 -10.05
N LEU A 108 -14.28 2.03 -10.20
CA LEU A 108 -15.22 2.10 -9.07
C LEU A 108 -15.46 0.73 -8.45
N ASP A 109 -15.50 -0.34 -9.26
CA ASP A 109 -15.64 -1.72 -8.78
C ASP A 109 -14.41 -2.16 -7.98
N GLN A 110 -13.20 -1.81 -8.42
CA GLN A 110 -11.98 -2.10 -7.67
C GLN A 110 -11.93 -1.34 -6.34
N ILE A 111 -12.36 -0.07 -6.33
CA ILE A 111 -12.50 0.72 -5.11
C ILE A 111 -13.50 0.03 -4.15
N ALA A 112 -14.66 -0.41 -4.66
CA ALA A 112 -15.67 -1.10 -3.87
C ALA A 112 -15.18 -2.43 -3.27
N LEU A 113 -14.28 -3.14 -3.96
CA LEU A 113 -13.66 -4.38 -3.50
C LEU A 113 -12.49 -4.16 -2.53
N SER A 114 -11.97 -2.95 -2.44
CA SER A 114 -10.85 -2.63 -1.56
C SER A 114 -11.27 -2.59 -0.10
N LYS A 115 -10.33 -2.90 0.81
CA LYS A 115 -10.58 -2.90 2.26
C LYS A 115 -10.61 -1.48 2.82
N GLU A 116 -11.35 -1.28 3.90
CA GLU A 116 -11.22 -0.07 4.72
C GLU A 116 -9.76 0.14 5.15
N LYS A 117 -9.28 1.38 5.09
CA LYS A 117 -7.90 1.78 5.43
C LYS A 117 -6.81 1.18 4.52
N GLN A 118 -7.18 0.55 3.42
CA GLN A 118 -6.22 0.11 2.41
C GLN A 118 -5.55 1.32 1.76
N ILE A 119 -4.29 1.16 1.37
CA ILE A 119 -3.58 2.18 0.61
C ILE A 119 -3.62 1.77 -0.86
N LEU A 120 -4.19 2.63 -1.69
CA LEU A 120 -4.17 2.51 -3.14
C LEU A 120 -3.25 3.58 -3.71
N PHE A 121 -2.29 3.17 -4.52
CA PHE A 121 -1.31 4.04 -5.14
C PHE A 121 -1.39 3.89 -6.65
N SER A 122 -1.66 4.98 -7.38
CA SER A 122 -1.84 4.94 -8.83
C SER A 122 -1.35 6.20 -9.53
N MET A 123 -1.13 6.10 -10.83
CA MET A 123 -1.15 7.27 -11.70
C MET A 123 -2.61 7.64 -11.96
N LEU A 124 -2.94 8.88 -11.69
CA LEU A 124 -4.32 9.35 -11.79
C LEU A 124 -4.30 10.86 -12.05
N PRO A 125 -4.37 11.26 -13.32
CA PRO A 125 -4.35 12.67 -13.68
C PRO A 125 -5.49 13.43 -12.99
N PRO A 126 -5.20 14.52 -12.28
CA PRO A 126 -6.20 15.23 -11.46
C PRO A 126 -7.42 15.68 -12.25
N GLU A 127 -7.25 16.02 -13.51
CA GLU A 127 -8.31 16.49 -14.42
C GLU A 127 -9.35 15.40 -14.73
N THR A 128 -9.00 14.13 -14.62
CA THR A 128 -9.90 13.00 -14.86
C THR A 128 -10.80 12.67 -13.67
N LEU A 129 -10.48 13.23 -12.49
CA LEU A 129 -11.23 12.97 -11.26
C LEU A 129 -12.65 13.57 -11.33
N THR A 130 -13.61 12.77 -10.88
CA THR A 130 -15.02 13.16 -10.77
C THR A 130 -15.48 13.14 -9.31
N PRO A 131 -16.55 13.89 -8.96
CA PRO A 131 -17.13 13.82 -7.62
C PRO A 131 -17.53 12.39 -7.20
N ALA A 132 -18.06 11.59 -8.13
CA ALA A 132 -18.44 10.19 -7.86
C ALA A 132 -17.23 9.32 -7.50
N TYR A 133 -16.08 9.54 -8.16
CA TYR A 133 -14.84 8.84 -7.83
C TYR A 133 -14.36 9.17 -6.41
N ILE A 134 -14.33 10.46 -6.08
CA ILE A 134 -13.95 10.94 -4.74
C ILE A 134 -14.89 10.39 -3.67
N GLN A 135 -16.20 10.40 -3.95
CA GLN A 135 -17.20 9.82 -3.04
C GLN A 135 -16.95 8.34 -2.78
N ALA A 136 -16.72 7.54 -3.83
CA ALA A 136 -16.46 6.09 -3.70
C ALA A 136 -15.21 5.81 -2.83
N VAL A 137 -14.12 6.57 -3.05
CA VAL A 137 -12.89 6.44 -2.25
C VAL A 137 -13.14 6.80 -0.78
N ASN A 138 -13.89 7.89 -0.54
CA ASN A 138 -14.20 8.37 0.81
C ASN A 138 -15.12 7.41 1.57
N GLU A 139 -16.15 6.86 0.92
CA GLU A 139 -17.07 5.88 1.53
C GLU A 139 -16.33 4.62 2.02
N ARG A 140 -15.29 4.22 1.30
CA ARG A 140 -14.43 3.09 1.69
C ARG A 140 -13.35 3.45 2.70
N LYS A 141 -13.18 4.75 3.04
CA LYS A 141 -12.13 5.26 3.92
C LYS A 141 -10.73 4.80 3.51
N ILE A 142 -10.49 4.72 2.23
CA ILE A 142 -9.23 4.34 1.61
C ILE A 142 -8.25 5.52 1.71
N THR A 143 -6.95 5.23 1.79
CA THR A 143 -5.92 6.21 1.49
C THR A 143 -5.58 6.09 0.01
N MET A 144 -5.94 7.09 -0.79
CA MET A 144 -5.61 7.16 -2.21
C MET A 144 -4.41 8.08 -2.40
N ILE A 145 -3.35 7.55 -2.99
CA ILE A 145 -2.13 8.30 -3.34
C ILE A 145 -2.01 8.33 -4.86
N CYS A 146 -1.87 9.54 -5.41
CA CYS A 146 -1.76 9.78 -6.83
C CYS A 146 -0.34 10.23 -7.17
N LEU A 147 0.33 9.48 -8.03
CA LEU A 147 1.70 9.79 -8.45
C LEU A 147 1.79 11.10 -9.22
N ASP A 148 0.76 11.43 -10.02
CA ASP A 148 0.69 12.66 -10.80
C ASP A 148 0.53 13.94 -9.96
N LEU A 149 0.24 13.80 -8.67
CA LEU A 149 0.24 14.90 -7.72
C LEU A 149 1.59 15.11 -7.05
N LEU A 150 2.52 14.18 -7.19
CA LEU A 150 3.87 14.33 -6.64
C LEU A 150 4.70 15.24 -7.53
N HIS A 151 5.26 16.25 -6.93
CA HIS A 151 6.13 17.22 -7.59
C HIS A 151 7.51 17.16 -6.93
N GLY A 152 8.56 17.42 -7.72
CA GLY A 152 9.89 17.64 -7.19
C GLY A 152 10.01 19.06 -6.62
N ASP A 153 11.26 19.55 -6.52
CA ASP A 153 11.54 20.93 -6.11
C ASP A 153 10.98 21.97 -7.11
N ASP A 154 10.68 21.54 -8.32
CA ASP A 154 9.99 22.26 -9.36
C ASP A 154 8.50 21.86 -9.38
N THR A 155 7.63 22.72 -9.87
CA THR A 155 6.17 22.47 -9.94
C THR A 155 5.77 21.44 -11.01
N ILE A 156 6.73 20.72 -11.58
CA ILE A 156 6.51 19.73 -12.63
C ILE A 156 6.20 18.36 -11.98
N PRO A 157 5.14 17.65 -12.39
CA PRO A 157 4.86 16.31 -11.93
C PRO A 157 6.07 15.38 -12.15
N VAL A 158 6.37 14.55 -11.18
CA VAL A 158 7.51 13.61 -11.24
C VAL A 158 7.40 12.69 -12.46
N THR A 159 6.21 12.26 -12.81
CA THR A 159 5.95 11.44 -14.00
C THR A 159 6.36 12.13 -15.30
N GLU A 160 6.03 13.41 -15.45
CA GLU A 160 6.41 14.21 -16.61
C GLU A 160 7.92 14.43 -16.68
N LYS A 161 8.55 14.63 -15.53
CA LYS A 161 10.02 14.77 -15.44
C LYS A 161 10.72 13.50 -15.86
N ILE A 162 10.32 12.35 -15.30
CA ILE A 162 10.88 11.05 -15.67
C ILE A 162 10.70 10.79 -17.19
N HIS A 163 9.52 11.12 -17.73
CA HIS A 163 9.24 10.92 -19.15
C HIS A 163 10.13 11.79 -20.07
N LYS A 164 10.41 13.02 -19.67
CA LYS A 164 11.31 13.92 -20.41
C LYS A 164 12.80 13.49 -20.33
N GLU A 165 13.21 12.88 -19.23
CA GLU A 165 14.59 12.46 -18.99
C GLU A 165 14.92 11.09 -19.60
N THR A 166 13.92 10.32 -20.04
CA THR A 166 14.10 8.97 -20.55
C THR A 166 13.84 8.90 -22.05
N LEU A 167 14.75 8.21 -22.78
CA LEU A 167 14.71 8.10 -24.24
C LEU A 167 14.01 6.83 -24.73
N SER A 168 13.57 5.96 -23.83
CA SER A 168 12.92 4.68 -24.17
C SER A 168 11.90 4.26 -23.11
N GLU A 169 10.93 3.45 -23.51
CA GLU A 169 9.92 2.85 -22.63
C GLU A 169 10.58 2.08 -21.46
N ALA A 170 11.58 1.26 -21.73
CA ALA A 170 12.30 0.53 -20.69
C ALA A 170 13.04 1.47 -19.74
N GLY A 171 13.62 2.56 -20.24
CA GLY A 171 14.24 3.59 -19.43
C GLY A 171 13.25 4.28 -18.50
N PHE A 172 12.07 4.63 -19.03
CA PHE A 172 10.98 5.20 -18.25
C PHE A 172 10.56 4.27 -17.10
N GLN A 173 10.33 3.00 -17.39
CA GLN A 173 9.92 2.02 -16.37
C GLN A 173 10.97 1.82 -15.28
N ILE A 174 12.24 1.77 -15.63
CA ILE A 174 13.33 1.66 -14.65
C ILE A 174 13.38 2.92 -13.77
N ALA A 175 13.31 4.10 -14.37
CA ALA A 175 13.35 5.36 -13.63
C ALA A 175 12.13 5.51 -12.72
N LEU A 176 10.93 5.19 -13.22
CA LEU A 176 9.69 5.18 -12.45
C LEU A 176 9.77 4.18 -11.29
N SER A 177 10.24 2.97 -11.56
CA SER A 177 10.40 1.94 -10.54
C SER A 177 11.39 2.38 -9.45
N ASN A 178 12.50 3.02 -9.80
CA ASN A 178 13.47 3.54 -8.84
C ASN A 178 12.90 4.67 -7.99
N PHE A 179 11.97 5.47 -8.54
CA PHE A 179 11.28 6.51 -7.79
C PHE A 179 10.19 5.93 -6.86
N VAL A 180 9.40 4.97 -7.34
CA VAL A 180 8.27 4.41 -6.59
C VAL A 180 8.73 3.44 -5.49
N LEU A 181 9.83 2.70 -5.70
CA LEU A 181 10.31 1.68 -4.77
C LEU A 181 10.48 2.21 -3.33
N PRO A 182 11.23 3.28 -3.05
CA PRO A 182 11.41 3.77 -1.68
C PRO A 182 10.10 4.26 -1.04
N LEU A 183 9.18 4.79 -1.84
CA LEU A 183 7.85 5.20 -1.36
C LEU A 183 7.01 3.98 -0.96
N ALA A 184 7.03 2.94 -1.80
CA ALA A 184 6.33 1.68 -1.54
C ALA A 184 6.89 0.97 -0.29
N GLU A 185 8.21 0.93 -0.13
CA GLU A 185 8.90 0.42 1.06
C GLU A 185 8.47 1.18 2.31
N THR A 186 8.51 2.50 2.26
CA THR A 186 8.11 3.36 3.38
C THR A 186 6.65 3.12 3.77
N LEU A 187 5.73 3.09 2.80
CA LEU A 187 4.30 2.83 3.04
C LEU A 187 4.03 1.42 3.58
N ALA A 188 4.76 0.43 3.09
CA ALA A 188 4.60 -0.95 3.52
C ALA A 188 5.08 -1.16 4.96
N HIS A 189 6.24 -0.61 5.33
CA HIS A 189 6.82 -0.79 6.67
C HIS A 189 6.23 0.14 7.74
N ALA A 190 5.62 1.26 7.34
CA ALA A 190 5.08 2.22 8.29
C ALA A 190 3.89 1.62 9.10
N PRO A 191 3.89 1.75 10.42
CA PRO A 191 2.77 1.31 11.25
C PRO A 191 1.50 2.14 11.00
N SER A 192 1.66 3.38 10.55
CA SER A 192 0.58 4.32 10.26
C SER A 192 0.96 5.29 9.15
N LEU A 193 -0.04 5.93 8.53
CA LEU A 193 0.22 6.95 7.52
C LEU A 193 1.04 8.14 8.08
N PRO A 194 0.75 8.74 9.26
CA PRO A 194 1.59 9.80 9.80
C PRO A 194 3.07 9.42 9.91
N TYR A 195 3.36 8.19 10.30
CA TYR A 195 4.74 7.70 10.34
C TYR A 195 5.39 7.63 8.95
N ALA A 196 4.64 7.17 7.94
CA ALA A 196 5.13 7.17 6.56
C ALA A 196 5.43 8.59 6.06
N LEU A 197 4.55 9.55 6.35
CA LEU A 197 4.71 10.96 5.95
C LEU A 197 5.89 11.66 6.61
N GLN A 198 6.26 11.24 7.82
CA GLN A 198 7.49 11.75 8.47
C GLN A 198 8.75 11.24 7.80
N ARG A 199 8.71 10.04 7.21
CA ARG A 199 9.86 9.41 6.55
C ARG A 199 9.99 9.76 5.08
N ALA A 200 8.87 9.98 4.41
CA ALA A 200 8.76 10.38 3.02
C ALA A 200 7.77 11.55 2.91
N PRO A 201 8.21 12.78 3.27
CA PRO A 201 7.33 13.96 3.27
C PRO A 201 6.73 14.28 1.90
N GLU A 202 7.41 13.92 0.82
CA GLU A 202 6.93 14.05 -0.55
C GLU A 202 5.59 13.35 -0.79
N LEU A 203 5.28 12.28 -0.06
CA LEU A 203 3.99 11.58 -0.13
C LEU A 203 2.81 12.49 0.22
N MET A 204 3.01 13.54 1.02
CA MET A 204 1.94 14.46 1.43
C MET A 204 1.25 15.10 0.23
N GLN A 205 2.02 15.49 -0.78
CA GLN A 205 1.49 16.11 -1.99
C GLN A 205 0.64 15.13 -2.80
N GLY A 206 1.03 13.85 -2.80
CA GLY A 206 0.34 12.79 -3.53
C GLY A 206 -0.97 12.32 -2.92
N ILE A 207 -1.27 12.68 -1.67
CA ILE A 207 -2.48 12.18 -1.01
C ILE A 207 -3.72 12.90 -1.54
N LEU A 208 -4.50 12.17 -2.32
CA LEU A 208 -5.80 12.63 -2.81
C LEU A 208 -6.87 12.55 -1.72
N CYS A 209 -7.03 11.38 -1.10
CA CYS A 209 -8.02 11.11 -0.05
C CYS A 209 -7.39 10.32 1.09
N HIS A 210 -7.87 10.55 2.32
CA HIS A 210 -7.51 9.76 3.49
C HIS A 210 -8.68 9.69 4.47
N ALA A 211 -8.91 8.50 5.04
CA ALA A 211 -9.89 8.27 6.12
C ALA A 211 -11.29 8.85 5.84
N GLY A 212 -11.74 8.80 4.58
CA GLY A 212 -13.07 9.30 4.17
C GLY A 212 -13.12 10.80 3.86
N THR A 213 -11.98 11.45 3.68
CA THR A 213 -11.90 12.89 3.44
C THR A 213 -11.01 13.18 2.24
N LEU A 214 -11.42 14.11 1.37
CA LEU A 214 -10.59 14.65 0.30
C LEU A 214 -9.51 15.55 0.90
N CYS A 215 -8.25 15.34 0.52
CA CYS A 215 -7.09 16.04 1.09
C CYS A 215 -6.42 17.00 0.11
N HIS A 216 -6.61 16.81 -1.19
CA HIS A 216 -5.96 17.63 -2.22
C HIS A 216 -6.81 18.84 -2.55
N GLN A 217 -6.35 20.02 -2.07
CA GLN A 217 -7.07 21.30 -2.22
C GLN A 217 -7.40 21.67 -3.67
N PRO A 218 -6.47 21.62 -4.65
CA PRO A 218 -6.78 22.00 -6.03
C PRO A 218 -7.89 21.13 -6.66
N THR A 219 -7.92 19.84 -6.35
CA THR A 219 -9.01 18.95 -6.79
C THR A 219 -10.34 19.33 -6.15
N ALA A 220 -10.33 19.66 -4.86
CA ALA A 220 -11.52 20.05 -4.11
C ALA A 220 -12.13 21.34 -4.67
N GLU A 221 -11.30 22.33 -4.93
CA GLU A 221 -11.73 23.62 -5.53
C GLU A 221 -12.33 23.42 -6.93
N ARG A 222 -11.67 22.62 -7.78
CA ARG A 222 -12.16 22.30 -9.12
C ARG A 222 -13.50 21.56 -9.10
N LEU A 223 -13.68 20.65 -8.14
CA LEU A 223 -14.90 19.81 -8.03
C LEU A 223 -15.97 20.42 -7.10
N HIS A 224 -15.69 21.56 -6.47
CA HIS A 224 -16.54 22.19 -5.46
C HIS A 224 -16.91 21.25 -4.31
N LEU A 225 -15.92 20.47 -3.81
CA LEU A 225 -16.08 19.52 -2.74
C LEU A 225 -15.40 20.02 -1.44
N PRO A 226 -15.92 19.65 -0.26
CA PRO A 226 -15.24 19.91 1.00
C PRO A 226 -13.93 19.12 1.08
N TRP A 227 -12.92 19.71 1.71
CA TRP A 227 -11.61 19.10 1.91
C TRP A 227 -11.01 19.46 3.27
N ARG A 228 -10.00 18.70 3.69
CA ARG A 228 -9.19 19.00 4.87
C ARG A 228 -7.73 18.70 4.56
N ASP A 229 -6.85 19.53 5.09
CA ASP A 229 -5.41 19.31 4.97
C ASP A 229 -5.02 17.98 5.64
N ILE A 230 -4.12 17.22 4.99
CA ILE A 230 -3.67 15.90 5.48
C ILE A 230 -2.94 16.02 6.81
N LEU A 231 -2.20 17.11 7.04
CA LEU A 231 -1.51 17.33 8.29
C LEU A 231 -2.50 17.48 9.44
N SER A 232 -3.60 18.24 9.23
CA SER A 232 -4.65 18.36 10.25
C SER A 232 -5.31 17.02 10.57
N LEU A 233 -5.56 16.17 9.53
CA LEU A 233 -6.14 14.84 9.73
C LEU A 233 -5.21 13.87 10.47
N CYS A 234 -3.90 13.98 10.25
CA CYS A 234 -2.92 13.08 10.83
C CYS A 234 -2.52 13.46 12.27
N TRP A 235 -2.59 14.73 12.62
CA TRP A 235 -2.07 15.24 13.90
C TRP A 235 -3.13 15.86 14.82
N ASP A 236 -4.37 16.11 14.34
CA ASP A 236 -5.52 16.58 15.17
C ASP A 236 -6.21 15.46 15.99
N LEU A 237 -5.72 14.24 15.97
CA LEU A 237 -6.29 13.08 16.68
C LEU A 237 -5.66 12.85 18.07
N ASN A 238 -5.27 13.92 18.76
CA ASN A 238 -4.87 13.88 20.16
C ASN A 238 -5.97 14.44 21.06
#